data_d034d9a327558d282284cf0a4d8223b7
#
_entry.id   d034d9a327558d282284cf0a4d8223b7
#
_cell.length_a   1.000
_cell.length_b   1.000
_cell.length_c   1.000
_cell.angle_alpha   90.00
_cell.angle_beta   90.00
_cell.angle_gamma   90.00
#
_symmetry.space_group_name_H-M   'P 1'
#
loop_
_entity.id
_entity.type
_entity.pdbx_description
1 polymer ?
#
loop_
_entity_poly.entity_id
_entity_poly.type
_entity_poly.pdbx_seq_one_letter_code
_entity_poly.pdbx_strand_id
1 'polypeptide(L)'
;MKKSLWSMFGLAGVMTALGAPLSASAQVPPPAWVQQLGSNLDEQAQAVAVSGSSVYVVGHTTGQLGSQPAAGGQDVFVAKYDTAGALQWVRQLGTSQSDRAMAVATDAAGNVYLAGHTFGGFDFYVNAGGLDFYVAKYDTQGNRLWLRQRGTAMDDFATDIALGAEDTLYVTGYTGGSFANGGNPNNYDVMVALYDTDGAPYWLQQYGTSRSDVAQSIAVTPNHEVYVTGQTFGSMDGTTTPVGTDIFLMRLNILGIQQWVRQVGAADLDYGTGVAVSTDGGVYLTGYSFGTLDGNPQSGLVDALLARYDNQGNRQWSRMLGSVQVDQAHGVAVAADGTVQVTGFTAGALDGNAYAGLNDLFLTRYDALGNKLGTRVVGSGFSDVGRGVAVDASGNAYVTGSTYGGLGGNTSAGGYDAFLIRF
;
A
#
# COMPACT_ATOMS: atom_id res chain seq x y z
N MET A 1 -20.84 68.45 -44.62
CA MET A 1 -21.18 68.45 -43.19
C MET A 1 -20.39 67.35 -42.52
N LYS A 2 -19.46 67.72 -41.66
CA LYS A 2 -18.56 66.81 -40.94
C LYS A 2 -19.25 66.24 -39.71
N LYS A 3 -19.09 64.91 -39.45
CA LYS A 3 -19.28 64.34 -38.11
C LYS A 3 -18.12 63.41 -37.82
N SER A 4 -17.41 63.77 -36.77
CA SER A 4 -16.24 63.09 -36.20
C SER A 4 -16.64 61.84 -35.43
N LEU A 5 -15.88 60.74 -35.60
CA LEU A 5 -15.90 59.57 -34.74
C LEU A 5 -14.83 59.75 -33.66
N TRP A 6 -15.23 59.56 -32.40
CA TRP A 6 -14.32 59.41 -31.27
C TRP A 6 -14.08 57.90 -31.03
N SER A 7 -12.83 57.51 -30.99
CA SER A 7 -12.36 56.19 -30.59
C SER A 7 -12.22 56.10 -29.07
N MET A 8 -12.90 55.15 -28.44
CA MET A 8 -12.65 54.74 -27.05
C MET A 8 -11.68 53.57 -27.05
N PHE A 9 -10.48 53.79 -26.49
CA PHE A 9 -9.57 52.75 -26.09
C PHE A 9 -10.02 52.20 -24.75
N GLY A 10 -10.49 50.93 -24.69
CA GLY A 10 -10.70 50.21 -23.46
C GLY A 10 -9.38 49.58 -22.99
N LEU A 11 -8.88 49.99 -21.81
CA LEU A 11 -7.82 49.28 -21.09
C LEU A 11 -8.37 47.91 -20.61
N ALA A 12 -7.85 46.82 -21.16
CA ALA A 12 -8.03 45.50 -20.58
C ALA A 12 -7.12 45.38 -19.35
N GLY A 13 -7.72 45.43 -18.18
CA GLY A 13 -7.02 45.15 -16.93
C GLY A 13 -6.70 43.66 -16.86
N VAL A 14 -5.41 43.33 -16.79
CA VAL A 14 -4.93 41.99 -16.46
C VAL A 14 -5.23 41.76 -14.97
N MET A 15 -6.29 41.01 -14.66
CA MET A 15 -6.46 40.46 -13.31
C MET A 15 -5.42 39.34 -13.12
N THR A 16 -4.35 39.61 -12.43
CA THR A 16 -3.53 38.58 -11.80
C THR A 16 -4.36 37.94 -10.70
N ALA A 17 -4.83 36.72 -10.94
CA ALA A 17 -5.40 35.93 -9.88
C ALA A 17 -4.31 35.65 -8.85
N LEU A 18 -4.32 36.38 -7.75
CA LEU A 18 -3.59 36.01 -6.55
C LEU A 18 -4.20 34.67 -6.08
N GLY A 19 -3.44 33.61 -6.23
CA GLY A 19 -3.83 32.30 -5.69
C GLY A 19 -4.12 32.46 -4.19
N ALA A 20 -5.31 32.07 -3.76
CA ALA A 20 -5.63 32.02 -2.35
C ALA A 20 -4.57 31.17 -1.63
N PRO A 21 -4.08 31.56 -0.44
CA PRO A 21 -3.18 30.72 0.32
C PRO A 21 -3.87 29.38 0.59
N LEU A 22 -3.18 28.26 0.32
CA LEU A 22 -3.65 26.92 0.66
C LEU A 22 -4.10 26.94 2.13
N SER A 23 -5.28 26.42 2.40
CA SER A 23 -5.80 26.34 3.77
C SER A 23 -4.82 25.57 4.64
N ALA A 24 -4.63 25.97 5.89
CA ALA A 24 -3.72 25.30 6.84
C ALA A 24 -4.02 23.79 7.03
N SER A 25 -5.25 23.35 6.67
CA SER A 25 -5.68 21.95 6.67
C SER A 25 -5.09 21.11 5.53
N ALA A 26 -4.52 21.73 4.49
CA ALA A 26 -3.95 21.03 3.34
C ALA A 26 -2.52 20.50 3.59
N GLN A 27 -1.75 21.16 4.47
CA GLN A 27 -0.38 20.75 4.80
C GLN A 27 -0.36 19.50 5.68
N VAL A 28 0.74 18.71 5.58
CA VAL A 28 0.95 17.57 6.49
C VAL A 28 1.26 18.09 7.89
N PRO A 29 0.39 17.86 8.89
CA PRO A 29 0.64 18.28 10.26
C PRO A 29 1.82 17.51 10.87
N PRO A 30 2.38 17.99 12.00
CA PRO A 30 3.26 17.14 12.80
C PRO A 30 2.49 15.92 13.33
N PRO A 31 3.17 14.81 13.66
CA PRO A 31 2.52 13.68 14.31
C PRO A 31 1.74 14.10 15.56
N ALA A 32 0.49 13.67 15.66
CA ALA A 32 -0.32 13.84 16.86
C ALA A 32 0.19 12.94 17.99
N TRP A 33 0.61 11.73 17.62
CA TRP A 33 1.27 10.76 18.50
C TRP A 33 2.05 9.73 17.68
N VAL A 34 3.01 9.07 18.35
CA VAL A 34 3.81 7.97 17.82
C VAL A 34 3.76 6.83 18.84
N GLN A 35 3.39 5.64 18.40
CA GLN A 35 3.44 4.41 19.19
C GLN A 35 4.46 3.46 18.59
N GLN A 36 5.19 2.76 19.43
CA GLN A 36 6.17 1.76 19.05
C GLN A 36 5.83 0.46 19.77
N LEU A 37 5.86 -0.65 19.04
CA LEU A 37 5.53 -1.99 19.52
C LEU A 37 6.73 -2.88 19.20
N GLY A 38 7.38 -3.39 20.23
CA GLY A 38 8.56 -4.20 20.09
C GLY A 38 8.76 -5.20 21.20
N SER A 39 9.65 -6.13 20.93
CA SER A 39 10.28 -7.05 21.85
C SER A 39 11.81 -6.81 21.85
N ASN A 40 12.56 -7.73 22.41
CA ASN A 40 14.04 -7.68 22.30
C ASN A 40 14.57 -8.22 20.97
N LEU A 41 13.69 -8.53 20.01
CA LEU A 41 14.00 -9.04 18.66
C LEU A 41 13.39 -8.13 17.58
N ASP A 42 13.14 -8.66 16.39
CA ASP A 42 12.64 -7.86 15.26
C ASP A 42 11.12 -7.94 15.12
N GLU A 43 10.48 -6.78 15.05
CA GLU A 43 9.07 -6.58 14.70
C GLU A 43 8.95 -5.66 13.49
N GLN A 44 8.24 -6.11 12.48
CA GLN A 44 7.99 -5.30 11.29
C GLN A 44 6.48 -5.23 11.00
N ALA A 45 5.90 -4.05 11.12
CA ALA A 45 4.55 -3.81 10.64
C ALA A 45 4.54 -3.65 9.12
N GLN A 46 3.56 -4.26 8.46
CA GLN A 46 3.41 -4.25 7.01
C GLN A 46 2.21 -3.41 6.56
N ALA A 47 1.09 -3.49 7.28
CA ALA A 47 -0.13 -2.81 6.89
C ALA A 47 -0.92 -2.28 8.08
N VAL A 48 -1.76 -1.28 7.81
CA VAL A 48 -2.66 -0.63 8.77
C VAL A 48 -4.04 -0.46 8.16
N ALA A 49 -5.09 -0.70 8.96
CA ALA A 49 -6.48 -0.42 8.60
C ALA A 49 -7.19 0.31 9.73
N VAL A 50 -8.17 1.15 9.37
CA VAL A 50 -8.96 1.94 10.33
C VAL A 50 -10.43 1.62 10.17
N SER A 51 -11.12 1.33 11.28
CA SER A 51 -12.56 1.15 11.31
C SER A 51 -13.15 1.83 12.55
N GLY A 52 -13.96 2.87 12.33
CA GLY A 52 -14.52 3.68 13.41
C GLY A 52 -13.43 4.28 14.30
N SER A 53 -13.45 3.92 15.60
CA SER A 53 -12.45 4.35 16.58
C SER A 53 -11.30 3.36 16.79
N SER A 54 -11.14 2.37 15.91
CA SER A 54 -10.14 1.31 16.02
C SER A 54 -9.14 1.39 14.87
N VAL A 55 -7.86 1.17 15.19
CA VAL A 55 -6.74 1.09 14.24
C VAL A 55 -6.09 -0.28 14.42
N TYR A 56 -5.94 -1.00 13.33
CA TYR A 56 -5.36 -2.34 13.31
C TYR A 56 -4.05 -2.31 12.55
N VAL A 57 -3.01 -2.86 13.15
CA VAL A 57 -1.66 -2.99 12.58
C VAL A 57 -1.30 -4.46 12.50
N VAL A 58 -0.80 -4.89 11.37
CA VAL A 58 -0.36 -6.27 11.16
C VAL A 58 1.06 -6.34 10.62
N GLY A 59 1.71 -7.46 10.89
CA GLY A 59 3.05 -7.72 10.43
C GLY A 59 3.58 -9.04 10.98
N HIS A 60 4.88 -9.10 11.21
CA HIS A 60 5.52 -10.27 11.77
C HIS A 60 6.52 -9.88 12.86
N THR A 61 6.76 -10.82 13.76
CA THR A 61 7.72 -10.72 14.86
C THR A 61 8.59 -11.97 14.92
N THR A 62 9.87 -11.82 15.28
CA THR A 62 10.73 -12.94 15.66
C THR A 62 10.74 -13.18 17.18
N GLY A 63 10.08 -12.29 17.92
CA GLY A 63 9.99 -12.30 19.37
C GLY A 63 8.62 -12.67 19.90
N GLN A 64 8.46 -12.51 21.18
CA GLN A 64 7.17 -12.65 21.85
C GLN A 64 6.53 -11.29 22.05
N LEU A 65 5.34 -11.10 21.49
CA LEU A 65 4.50 -9.93 21.71
C LEU A 65 3.30 -10.28 22.61
N GLY A 66 3.14 -9.50 23.67
CA GLY A 66 2.08 -9.75 24.64
C GLY A 66 2.29 -11.02 25.45
N SER A 67 1.21 -11.78 25.70
CA SER A 67 1.22 -12.98 26.56
C SER A 67 1.32 -14.30 25.78
N GLN A 68 1.32 -14.27 24.45
CA GLN A 68 1.37 -15.47 23.62
C GLN A 68 2.82 -15.81 23.30
N PRO A 69 3.24 -17.08 23.49
CA PRO A 69 4.61 -17.48 23.15
C PRO A 69 4.84 -17.44 21.65
N ALA A 70 6.09 -17.16 21.25
CA ALA A 70 6.53 -17.36 19.88
C ALA A 70 6.41 -18.84 19.51
N ALA A 71 5.91 -19.13 18.31
CA ALA A 71 5.67 -20.50 17.85
C ALA A 71 6.78 -21.04 16.95
N GLY A 72 7.55 -20.16 16.29
CA GLY A 72 8.56 -20.60 15.32
C GLY A 72 9.58 -19.53 14.98
N GLY A 73 9.86 -19.40 13.68
CA GLY A 73 10.82 -18.43 13.16
C GLY A 73 10.30 -17.00 13.26
N GLN A 74 9.46 -16.63 12.31
CA GLN A 74 8.68 -15.39 12.36
C GLN A 74 7.21 -15.74 12.58
N ASP A 75 6.55 -15.02 13.42
CA ASP A 75 5.12 -15.19 13.69
C ASP A 75 4.35 -13.96 13.26
N VAL A 76 3.14 -14.14 12.77
CA VAL A 76 2.19 -13.06 12.50
C VAL A 76 1.81 -12.34 13.79
N PHE A 77 1.77 -11.02 13.78
CA PHE A 77 1.08 -10.28 14.83
C PHE A 77 -0.07 -9.43 14.26
N VAL A 78 -1.08 -9.26 15.10
CA VAL A 78 -2.19 -8.32 14.93
C VAL A 78 -2.28 -7.48 16.19
N ALA A 79 -2.18 -6.17 16.07
CA ALA A 79 -2.33 -5.23 17.18
C ALA A 79 -3.51 -4.31 16.92
N LYS A 80 -4.33 -4.11 17.93
CA LYS A 80 -5.43 -3.14 17.92
C LYS A 80 -5.12 -1.98 18.83
N TYR A 81 -5.26 -0.78 18.29
CA TYR A 81 -5.19 0.49 19.00
C TYR A 81 -6.53 1.22 18.90
N ASP A 82 -6.79 2.14 19.80
CA ASP A 82 -7.81 3.16 19.56
C ASP A 82 -7.21 4.35 18.79
N THR A 83 -8.06 5.26 18.34
CA THR A 83 -7.62 6.45 17.59
C THR A 83 -6.85 7.47 18.43
N ALA A 84 -6.80 7.31 19.76
CA ALA A 84 -5.94 8.07 20.66
C ALA A 84 -4.54 7.46 20.82
N GLY A 85 -4.29 6.28 20.22
CA GLY A 85 -3.01 5.59 20.25
C GLY A 85 -2.86 4.58 21.40
N ALA A 86 -3.90 4.33 22.20
CA ALA A 86 -3.82 3.35 23.27
C ALA A 86 -3.96 1.93 22.73
N LEU A 87 -2.96 1.07 23.00
CA LEU A 87 -2.99 -0.35 22.66
C LEU A 87 -4.10 -1.07 23.43
N GLN A 88 -5.01 -1.73 22.70
CA GLN A 88 -6.13 -2.46 23.25
C GLN A 88 -5.80 -3.94 23.45
N TRP A 89 -5.22 -4.56 22.44
CA TRP A 89 -4.76 -5.94 22.47
C TRP A 89 -3.73 -6.23 21.37
N VAL A 90 -2.93 -7.28 21.57
CA VAL A 90 -2.05 -7.90 20.57
C VAL A 90 -2.41 -9.39 20.50
N ARG A 91 -2.39 -9.95 19.28
CA ARG A 91 -2.48 -11.39 19.04
C ARG A 91 -1.30 -11.81 18.19
N GLN A 92 -0.74 -12.95 18.51
CA GLN A 92 0.33 -13.59 17.76
C GLN A 92 -0.18 -14.92 17.23
N LEU A 93 0.17 -15.26 16.00
CA LEU A 93 -0.23 -16.48 15.31
C LEU A 93 0.96 -16.99 14.53
N GLY A 94 1.35 -18.24 14.76
CA GLY A 94 2.47 -18.82 14.05
C GLY A 94 2.42 -20.34 13.99
N THR A 95 3.27 -20.88 13.15
CA THR A 95 3.62 -22.29 13.06
C THR A 95 5.05 -22.49 13.61
N SER A 96 5.61 -23.69 13.51
CA SER A 96 7.03 -23.91 13.83
C SER A 96 7.99 -23.32 12.79
N GLN A 97 7.48 -22.75 11.72
CA GLN A 97 8.24 -22.13 10.62
C GLN A 97 8.07 -20.61 10.63
N SER A 98 8.35 -19.95 9.52
CA SER A 98 8.14 -18.49 9.39
C SER A 98 6.78 -18.19 8.77
N ASP A 99 6.07 -17.28 9.42
CA ASP A 99 4.71 -16.85 9.09
C ASP A 99 4.65 -15.32 9.05
N ARG A 100 4.10 -14.74 8.00
CA ARG A 100 4.02 -13.28 7.85
C ARG A 100 2.62 -12.84 7.47
N ALA A 101 2.11 -11.78 8.11
CA ALA A 101 0.99 -11.00 7.58
C ALA A 101 1.55 -9.87 6.72
N MET A 102 0.94 -9.69 5.55
CA MET A 102 1.31 -8.64 4.58
C MET A 102 0.25 -7.55 4.50
N ALA A 103 -1.03 -7.89 4.72
CA ALA A 103 -2.13 -6.97 4.52
C ALA A 103 -3.24 -7.15 5.54
N VAL A 104 -4.02 -6.08 5.74
CA VAL A 104 -5.16 -6.02 6.64
C VAL A 104 -6.29 -5.18 6.04
N ALA A 105 -7.52 -5.67 6.16
CA ALA A 105 -8.74 -4.93 5.86
C ALA A 105 -9.75 -5.10 7.00
N THR A 106 -10.72 -4.19 7.09
CA THR A 106 -11.74 -4.20 8.15
C THR A 106 -13.13 -3.97 7.56
N ASP A 107 -14.12 -4.75 8.00
CA ASP A 107 -15.51 -4.51 7.63
C ASP A 107 -16.18 -3.43 8.52
N ALA A 108 -17.40 -3.07 8.19
CA ALA A 108 -18.18 -2.07 8.94
C ALA A 108 -18.54 -2.51 10.37
N ALA A 109 -18.54 -3.82 10.64
CA ALA A 109 -18.75 -4.38 11.98
C ALA A 109 -17.46 -4.36 12.83
N GLY A 110 -16.31 -4.00 12.21
CA GLY A 110 -15.01 -3.96 12.83
C GLY A 110 -14.29 -5.31 12.89
N ASN A 111 -14.77 -6.32 12.15
CA ASN A 111 -13.99 -7.54 11.97
C ASN A 111 -12.75 -7.26 11.13
N VAL A 112 -11.70 -8.02 11.36
CA VAL A 112 -10.38 -7.83 10.77
C VAL A 112 -10.04 -9.01 9.89
N TYR A 113 -9.64 -8.73 8.66
CA TYR A 113 -9.22 -9.72 7.69
C TYR A 113 -7.74 -9.54 7.39
N LEU A 114 -6.98 -10.63 7.46
CA LEU A 114 -5.54 -10.67 7.21
C LEU A 114 -5.26 -11.52 5.98
N ALA A 115 -4.27 -11.12 5.22
CA ALA A 115 -3.65 -11.96 4.21
C ALA A 115 -2.13 -12.00 4.39
N GLY A 116 -1.53 -13.12 4.02
CA GLY A 116 -0.10 -13.31 4.14
C GLY A 116 0.33 -14.70 3.65
N HIS A 117 1.50 -15.15 4.09
CA HIS A 117 2.07 -16.41 3.67
C HIS A 117 2.78 -17.14 4.83
N THR A 118 2.94 -18.44 4.70
CA THR A 118 3.52 -19.34 5.69
C THR A 118 4.40 -20.40 5.04
N PHE A 119 5.52 -20.77 5.67
CA PHE A 119 6.26 -21.98 5.34
C PHE A 119 5.71 -23.23 6.06
N GLY A 120 4.79 -23.06 7.00
CA GLY A 120 4.21 -24.12 7.80
C GLY A 120 2.76 -24.44 7.43
N GLY A 121 2.16 -25.35 8.18
CA GLY A 121 0.73 -25.64 8.11
C GLY A 121 0.02 -25.07 9.34
N PHE A 122 -0.90 -24.14 9.14
CA PHE A 122 -1.77 -23.65 10.20
C PHE A 122 -2.85 -24.67 10.53
N ASP A 123 -3.13 -24.86 11.82
CA ASP A 123 -4.20 -25.72 12.32
C ASP A 123 -4.12 -27.16 11.74
N PHE A 124 -5.04 -27.53 10.86
CA PHE A 124 -5.11 -28.82 10.19
C PHE A 124 -4.63 -28.79 8.74
N TYR A 125 -4.16 -27.63 8.28
CA TYR A 125 -3.61 -27.51 6.93
C TYR A 125 -2.21 -28.12 6.86
N VAL A 126 -1.94 -28.79 5.75
CA VAL A 126 -0.61 -29.24 5.39
C VAL A 126 -0.07 -28.27 4.35
N ASN A 127 1.12 -27.74 4.57
CA ASN A 127 1.80 -26.94 3.58
C ASN A 127 1.95 -27.74 2.28
N ALA A 128 1.59 -27.14 1.14
CA ALA A 128 1.54 -27.81 -0.15
C ALA A 128 2.90 -27.84 -0.87
N GLY A 129 3.86 -27.03 -0.44
CA GLY A 129 5.17 -26.95 -1.10
C GLY A 129 6.12 -25.97 -0.45
N GLY A 130 6.42 -24.87 -1.12
CA GLY A 130 7.22 -23.78 -0.59
C GLY A 130 6.44 -22.92 0.42
N LEU A 131 6.20 -21.67 0.09
CA LEU A 131 5.29 -20.81 0.84
C LEU A 131 3.84 -21.06 0.38
N ASP A 132 2.93 -21.17 1.32
CA ASP A 132 1.48 -21.14 1.04
C ASP A 132 0.90 -19.79 1.46
N PHE A 133 -0.02 -19.22 0.69
CA PHE A 133 -0.76 -18.07 1.14
C PHE A 133 -1.88 -18.46 2.12
N TYR A 134 -2.22 -17.54 3.01
CA TYR A 134 -3.35 -17.70 3.92
C TYR A 134 -4.19 -16.43 4.02
N VAL A 135 -5.45 -16.63 4.42
CA VAL A 135 -6.41 -15.57 4.77
C VAL A 135 -7.02 -15.92 6.12
N ALA A 136 -7.16 -14.95 7.01
CA ALA A 136 -7.77 -15.17 8.33
C ALA A 136 -8.70 -14.03 8.71
N LYS A 137 -9.74 -14.33 9.49
CA LYS A 137 -10.68 -13.37 10.05
C LYS A 137 -10.63 -13.40 11.57
N TYR A 138 -10.64 -12.20 12.16
CA TYR A 138 -10.74 -11.98 13.60
C TYR A 138 -11.94 -11.08 13.91
N ASP A 139 -12.56 -11.28 15.09
CA ASP A 139 -13.55 -10.37 15.62
C ASP A 139 -12.90 -9.12 16.25
N THR A 140 -13.73 -8.18 16.71
CA THR A 140 -13.27 -6.93 17.34
C THR A 140 -12.54 -7.14 18.68
N GLN A 141 -12.66 -8.31 19.30
CA GLN A 141 -11.97 -8.72 20.54
C GLN A 141 -10.65 -9.46 20.25
N GLY A 142 -10.34 -9.72 18.98
CA GLY A 142 -9.14 -10.44 18.56
C GLY A 142 -9.27 -11.95 18.69
N ASN A 143 -10.47 -12.51 18.69
CA ASN A 143 -10.68 -13.94 18.55
C ASN A 143 -10.66 -14.29 17.07
N ARG A 144 -9.84 -15.28 16.69
CA ARG A 144 -9.81 -15.76 15.32
C ARG A 144 -11.07 -16.56 15.02
N LEU A 145 -11.86 -16.11 14.04
CA LEU A 145 -13.11 -16.75 13.63
C LEU A 145 -12.86 -17.89 12.63
N TRP A 146 -11.96 -17.66 11.68
CA TRP A 146 -11.54 -18.67 10.72
C TRP A 146 -10.16 -18.36 10.12
N LEU A 147 -9.54 -19.38 9.53
CA LEU A 147 -8.34 -19.29 8.70
C LEU A 147 -8.52 -20.19 7.48
N ARG A 148 -8.00 -19.78 6.33
CA ARG A 148 -7.89 -20.55 5.10
C ARG A 148 -6.46 -20.48 4.61
N GLN A 149 -5.86 -21.64 4.36
CA GLN A 149 -4.53 -21.77 3.77
C GLN A 149 -4.65 -22.50 2.45
N ARG A 150 -3.92 -22.04 1.45
CA ARG A 150 -3.89 -22.63 0.12
C ARG A 150 -2.56 -22.38 -0.55
N GLY A 151 -2.05 -23.37 -1.27
CA GLY A 151 -0.82 -23.25 -2.03
C GLY A 151 -0.71 -24.30 -3.13
N THR A 152 0.42 -24.22 -3.82
CA THR A 152 0.89 -25.17 -4.83
C THR A 152 2.17 -25.85 -4.33
N ALA A 153 2.85 -26.61 -5.17
CA ALA A 153 4.16 -27.17 -4.82
C ALA A 153 5.31 -26.13 -4.84
N MET A 154 5.02 -24.90 -5.25
CA MET A 154 5.95 -23.78 -5.32
C MET A 154 5.58 -22.72 -4.28
N ASP A 155 6.22 -21.55 -4.34
CA ASP A 155 5.91 -20.44 -3.45
C ASP A 155 4.65 -19.70 -3.90
N ASP A 156 3.74 -19.48 -2.95
CA ASP A 156 2.48 -18.77 -3.13
C ASP A 156 2.36 -17.65 -2.09
N PHE A 157 2.28 -16.43 -2.53
CA PHE A 157 2.25 -15.24 -1.68
C PHE A 157 0.90 -14.54 -1.78
N ALA A 158 0.29 -14.18 -0.65
CA ALA A 158 -0.67 -13.08 -0.62
C ALA A 158 0.05 -11.80 -0.20
N THR A 159 -0.13 -10.74 -0.96
CA THR A 159 0.52 -9.44 -0.75
C THR A 159 -0.45 -8.37 -0.27
N ASP A 160 -1.72 -8.45 -0.71
CA ASP A 160 -2.72 -7.46 -0.31
C ASP A 160 -4.14 -8.05 -0.27
N ILE A 161 -5.05 -7.35 0.44
CA ILE A 161 -6.43 -7.76 0.70
C ILE A 161 -7.35 -6.54 0.67
N ALA A 162 -8.49 -6.65 0.01
CA ALA A 162 -9.50 -5.60 -0.04
C ALA A 162 -10.90 -6.17 0.13
N LEU A 163 -11.74 -5.45 0.89
CA LEU A 163 -13.16 -5.75 0.98
C LEU A 163 -13.92 -5.06 -0.15
N GLY A 164 -14.75 -5.83 -0.83
CA GLY A 164 -15.74 -5.33 -1.77
C GLY A 164 -17.11 -5.14 -1.11
N ALA A 165 -18.10 -4.75 -1.90
CA ALA A 165 -19.50 -4.75 -1.45
C ALA A 165 -20.02 -6.19 -1.27
N GLU A 166 -21.23 -6.32 -0.70
CA GLU A 166 -21.97 -7.59 -0.61
C GLU A 166 -21.14 -8.73 0.04
N ASP A 167 -20.43 -8.42 1.13
CA ASP A 167 -19.64 -9.39 1.90
C ASP A 167 -18.57 -10.14 1.07
N THR A 168 -17.97 -9.46 0.10
CA THR A 168 -16.90 -10.02 -0.72
C THR A 168 -15.52 -9.61 -0.22
N LEU A 169 -14.54 -10.53 -0.34
CA LEU A 169 -13.17 -10.37 0.10
C LEU A 169 -12.22 -10.75 -1.03
N TYR A 170 -11.47 -9.80 -1.55
CA TYR A 170 -10.49 -9.99 -2.60
C TYR A 170 -9.09 -10.06 -2.02
N VAL A 171 -8.31 -11.02 -2.50
CA VAL A 171 -6.91 -11.22 -2.13
C VAL A 171 -6.07 -11.22 -3.38
N THR A 172 -4.99 -10.48 -3.41
CA THR A 172 -4.01 -10.53 -4.49
C THR A 172 -2.64 -10.99 -3.99
N GLY A 173 -1.84 -11.42 -4.93
CA GLY A 173 -0.47 -11.84 -4.70
C GLY A 173 0.13 -12.46 -5.95
N TYR A 174 1.03 -13.41 -5.77
CA TYR A 174 1.67 -14.09 -6.88
C TYR A 174 2.00 -15.54 -6.51
N THR A 175 2.11 -16.38 -7.51
CA THR A 175 2.36 -17.83 -7.38
C THR A 175 3.45 -18.27 -8.35
N GLY A 176 4.37 -19.11 -7.88
CA GLY A 176 5.35 -19.81 -8.72
C GLY A 176 4.81 -21.12 -9.30
N GLY A 177 3.61 -21.54 -8.87
CA GLY A 177 2.98 -22.76 -9.31
C GLY A 177 1.78 -22.54 -10.22
N SER A 178 1.01 -23.59 -10.46
CA SER A 178 -0.20 -23.54 -11.26
C SER A 178 -1.40 -23.95 -10.42
N PHE A 179 -2.32 -23.04 -10.18
CA PHE A 179 -3.68 -23.37 -9.76
C PHE A 179 -4.49 -23.85 -10.99
N ALA A 180 -5.63 -24.49 -10.81
CA ALA A 180 -6.36 -25.29 -11.80
C ALA A 180 -6.63 -24.65 -13.19
N ASN A 181 -6.34 -23.36 -13.41
CA ASN A 181 -6.62 -22.64 -14.65
C ASN A 181 -5.37 -22.24 -15.46
N GLY A 182 -4.23 -22.90 -15.23
CA GLY A 182 -3.05 -22.77 -16.10
C GLY A 182 -2.19 -21.55 -15.84
N GLY A 183 -1.29 -21.63 -14.87
CA GLY A 183 -0.15 -20.72 -14.73
C GLY A 183 1.07 -21.21 -15.51
N ASN A 184 2.08 -20.38 -15.58
CA ASN A 184 3.35 -20.72 -16.18
C ASN A 184 4.30 -21.29 -15.11
N PRO A 185 4.48 -22.63 -15.00
CA PRO A 185 5.37 -23.18 -14.00
C PRO A 185 6.80 -22.67 -14.24
N ASN A 186 7.48 -22.27 -13.18
CA ASN A 186 8.83 -21.74 -13.08
C ASN A 186 9.00 -20.21 -13.18
N ASN A 187 7.93 -19.44 -13.34
CA ASN A 187 7.91 -18.00 -13.18
C ASN A 187 6.76 -17.62 -12.23
N TYR A 188 6.85 -16.45 -11.62
CA TYR A 188 5.75 -15.93 -10.84
C TYR A 188 4.66 -15.36 -11.75
N ASP A 189 3.41 -15.70 -11.46
CA ASP A 189 2.22 -15.11 -12.07
C ASP A 189 1.39 -14.39 -11.01
N VAL A 190 0.75 -13.29 -11.40
CA VAL A 190 -0.23 -12.60 -10.56
C VAL A 190 -1.35 -13.57 -10.17
N MET A 191 -1.69 -13.62 -8.90
CA MET A 191 -2.82 -14.36 -8.36
C MET A 191 -3.86 -13.37 -7.82
N VAL A 192 -5.13 -13.60 -8.15
CA VAL A 192 -6.28 -12.94 -7.52
C VAL A 192 -7.29 -13.98 -7.11
N ALA A 193 -7.77 -13.90 -5.87
CA ALA A 193 -8.79 -14.79 -5.33
C ALA A 193 -9.95 -14.00 -4.75
N LEU A 194 -11.16 -14.52 -4.89
CA LEU A 194 -12.38 -13.99 -4.30
C LEU A 194 -12.94 -15.00 -3.31
N TYR A 195 -13.24 -14.52 -2.11
CA TYR A 195 -13.92 -15.23 -1.03
C TYR A 195 -15.17 -14.44 -0.60
N ASP A 196 -16.08 -15.11 0.10
CA ASP A 196 -17.01 -14.39 0.97
C ASP A 196 -16.35 -14.04 2.31
N THR A 197 -17.01 -13.22 3.10
CA THR A 197 -16.50 -12.82 4.43
C THR A 197 -16.56 -13.93 5.48
N ASP A 198 -17.15 -15.10 5.17
CA ASP A 198 -17.12 -16.32 5.99
C ASP A 198 -16.00 -17.28 5.55
N GLY A 199 -15.23 -16.88 4.54
CA GLY A 199 -14.04 -17.59 4.06
C GLY A 199 -14.37 -18.72 3.07
N ALA A 200 -15.55 -18.74 2.45
CA ALA A 200 -15.82 -19.66 1.35
C ALA A 200 -15.27 -19.09 0.04
N PRO A 201 -14.47 -19.85 -0.72
CA PRO A 201 -13.88 -19.37 -1.97
C PRO A 201 -14.90 -19.37 -3.10
N TYR A 202 -14.96 -18.28 -3.87
CA TYR A 202 -15.71 -18.20 -5.12
C TYR A 202 -14.84 -18.59 -6.32
N TRP A 203 -13.70 -17.94 -6.49
CA TRP A 203 -12.75 -18.22 -7.56
C TRP A 203 -11.32 -17.81 -7.20
N LEU A 204 -10.36 -18.40 -7.91
CA LEU A 204 -8.97 -17.97 -7.96
C LEU A 204 -8.52 -18.00 -9.41
N GLN A 205 -7.93 -16.89 -9.87
CA GLN A 205 -7.43 -16.70 -11.23
C GLN A 205 -5.95 -16.33 -11.21
N GLN A 206 -5.24 -16.74 -12.26
CA GLN A 206 -3.85 -16.34 -12.52
C GLN A 206 -3.79 -15.50 -13.78
N TYR A 207 -2.90 -14.49 -13.77
CA TYR A 207 -2.64 -13.59 -14.89
C TYR A 207 -1.13 -13.40 -15.00
N GLY A 208 -0.61 -13.46 -16.20
CA GLY A 208 0.82 -13.27 -16.37
C GLY A 208 1.25 -13.44 -17.82
N THR A 209 2.55 -13.32 -17.98
CA THR A 209 3.27 -13.48 -19.26
C THR A 209 4.12 -14.75 -19.21
N SER A 210 5.02 -14.93 -20.15
CA SER A 210 6.03 -16.00 -20.07
C SER A 210 7.20 -15.68 -19.12
N ARG A 211 7.16 -14.52 -18.45
CA ARG A 211 8.14 -14.05 -17.46
C ARG A 211 7.45 -13.85 -16.12
N SER A 212 8.20 -13.43 -15.10
CA SER A 212 7.63 -13.18 -13.79
C SER A 212 6.77 -11.92 -13.75
N ASP A 213 5.60 -12.05 -13.16
CA ASP A 213 4.60 -11.01 -12.96
C ASP A 213 4.15 -11.06 -11.48
N VAL A 214 4.36 -9.98 -10.75
CA VAL A 214 4.22 -9.95 -9.29
C VAL A 214 3.24 -8.86 -8.90
N ALA A 215 2.09 -9.23 -8.34
CA ALA A 215 1.15 -8.28 -7.77
C ALA A 215 1.59 -7.83 -6.37
N GLN A 216 1.39 -6.54 -6.07
CA GLN A 216 1.72 -5.94 -4.79
C GLN A 216 0.50 -5.41 -4.04
N SER A 217 -0.49 -4.85 -4.75
CA SER A 217 -1.63 -4.22 -4.11
C SER A 217 -2.91 -4.38 -4.91
N ILE A 218 -4.05 -4.34 -4.20
CA ILE A 218 -5.40 -4.47 -4.75
C ILE A 218 -6.32 -3.42 -4.14
N ALA A 219 -7.16 -2.80 -4.97
CA ALA A 219 -8.24 -1.93 -4.54
C ALA A 219 -9.54 -2.31 -5.24
N VAL A 220 -10.66 -2.16 -4.53
CA VAL A 220 -11.99 -2.55 -5.03
C VAL A 220 -12.97 -1.40 -4.85
N THR A 221 -13.73 -1.10 -5.91
CA THR A 221 -14.82 -0.11 -5.82
C THR A 221 -16.12 -0.75 -5.29
N PRO A 222 -17.08 0.06 -4.81
CA PRO A 222 -18.39 -0.45 -4.43
C PRO A 222 -19.14 -1.18 -5.56
N ASN A 223 -18.76 -0.95 -6.81
CA ASN A 223 -19.35 -1.62 -7.99
C ASN A 223 -18.56 -2.88 -8.41
N HIS A 224 -17.72 -3.43 -7.52
CA HIS A 224 -16.89 -4.60 -7.77
C HIS A 224 -15.90 -4.45 -8.95
N GLU A 225 -15.48 -3.23 -9.25
CA GLU A 225 -14.32 -3.03 -10.12
C GLU A 225 -13.06 -3.25 -9.31
N VAL A 226 -12.23 -4.19 -9.74
CA VAL A 226 -11.02 -4.62 -9.04
C VAL A 226 -9.81 -4.07 -9.77
N TYR A 227 -8.94 -3.35 -9.06
CA TYR A 227 -7.69 -2.83 -9.59
C TYR A 227 -6.52 -3.50 -8.90
N VAL A 228 -5.59 -4.04 -9.68
CA VAL A 228 -4.39 -4.72 -9.19
C VAL A 228 -3.16 -4.06 -9.80
N THR A 229 -2.15 -3.82 -8.98
CA THR A 229 -0.87 -3.28 -9.42
C THR A 229 0.31 -4.09 -8.88
N GLY A 230 1.43 -3.95 -9.56
CA GLY A 230 2.69 -4.58 -9.22
C GLY A 230 3.71 -4.36 -10.31
N GLN A 231 4.62 -5.31 -10.49
CA GLN A 231 5.64 -5.26 -11.53
C GLN A 231 5.58 -6.48 -12.45
N THR A 232 5.99 -6.26 -13.70
CA THR A 232 6.11 -7.31 -14.74
C THR A 232 7.48 -7.26 -15.41
N PHE A 233 8.04 -8.42 -15.70
CA PHE A 233 9.22 -8.59 -16.55
C PHE A 233 8.84 -8.85 -18.02
N GLY A 234 7.55 -9.01 -18.29
CA GLY A 234 7.01 -9.33 -19.61
C GLY A 234 6.13 -8.23 -20.19
N SER A 235 5.47 -8.51 -21.30
CA SER A 235 4.51 -7.61 -21.93
C SER A 235 3.09 -8.00 -21.52
N MET A 236 2.59 -7.46 -20.42
CA MET A 236 1.22 -7.74 -19.94
C MET A 236 0.15 -7.08 -20.81
N ASP A 237 0.44 -5.91 -21.37
CA ASP A 237 -0.47 -5.17 -22.27
C ASP A 237 -0.38 -5.62 -23.74
N GLY A 238 0.56 -6.53 -24.06
CA GLY A 238 0.80 -7.05 -25.40
C GLY A 238 1.51 -6.08 -26.34
N THR A 239 1.86 -4.89 -25.88
CA THR A 239 2.47 -3.82 -26.72
C THR A 239 3.80 -3.33 -26.18
N THR A 240 3.96 -3.27 -24.88
CA THR A 240 5.18 -2.79 -24.21
C THR A 240 6.12 -3.97 -23.95
N THR A 241 7.39 -3.84 -24.34
CA THR A 241 8.44 -4.81 -24.01
C THR A 241 9.35 -4.15 -22.98
N PRO A 242 9.34 -4.56 -21.72
CA PRO A 242 10.14 -3.91 -20.69
C PRO A 242 11.64 -4.14 -20.91
N VAL A 243 12.43 -3.15 -20.57
CA VAL A 243 13.86 -3.27 -20.35
C VAL A 243 14.07 -3.27 -18.84
N GLY A 244 14.07 -4.44 -18.22
CA GLY A 244 14.05 -4.58 -16.77
C GLY A 244 12.67 -4.96 -16.26
N THR A 245 12.08 -4.18 -15.37
CA THR A 245 10.70 -4.35 -14.88
C THR A 245 9.88 -3.10 -15.17
N ASP A 246 8.62 -3.30 -15.52
CA ASP A 246 7.64 -2.22 -15.63
C ASP A 246 6.52 -2.39 -14.60
N ILE A 247 5.93 -1.30 -14.20
CA ILE A 247 4.70 -1.28 -13.41
C ILE A 247 3.54 -1.73 -14.30
N PHE A 248 2.66 -2.57 -13.79
CA PHE A 248 1.36 -2.79 -14.40
C PHE A 248 0.22 -2.26 -13.52
N LEU A 249 -0.86 -1.82 -14.16
CA LEU A 249 -2.16 -1.55 -13.56
C LEU A 249 -3.20 -2.33 -14.36
N MET A 250 -3.87 -3.27 -13.70
CA MET A 250 -4.87 -4.15 -14.30
C MET A 250 -6.25 -3.92 -13.67
N ARG A 251 -7.31 -3.90 -14.50
CA ARG A 251 -8.68 -3.87 -14.04
C ARG A 251 -9.37 -5.19 -14.35
N LEU A 252 -10.03 -5.75 -13.35
CA LEU A 252 -10.89 -6.93 -13.45
C LEU A 252 -12.33 -6.56 -13.09
N ASN A 253 -13.27 -7.37 -13.57
CA ASN A 253 -14.66 -7.35 -13.08
C ASN A 253 -14.84 -8.36 -11.93
N ILE A 254 -16.05 -8.42 -11.36
CA ILE A 254 -16.41 -9.33 -10.25
C ILE A 254 -16.16 -10.82 -10.56
N LEU A 255 -16.17 -11.22 -11.82
CA LEU A 255 -15.91 -12.60 -12.26
C LEU A 255 -14.41 -12.89 -12.46
N GLY A 256 -13.53 -11.95 -12.14
CA GLY A 256 -12.11 -12.09 -12.40
C GLY A 256 -11.72 -11.93 -13.87
N ILE A 257 -12.62 -11.43 -14.73
CA ILE A 257 -12.30 -11.24 -16.15
C ILE A 257 -11.57 -9.92 -16.33
N GLN A 258 -10.35 -9.98 -16.90
CA GLN A 258 -9.55 -8.81 -17.22
C GLN A 258 -10.29 -7.90 -18.22
N GLN A 259 -10.48 -6.64 -17.85
CA GLN A 259 -11.09 -5.63 -18.70
C GLN A 259 -10.04 -4.87 -19.51
N TRP A 260 -8.96 -4.50 -18.84
CA TRP A 260 -7.78 -3.89 -19.44
C TRP A 260 -6.57 -4.04 -18.54
N VAL A 261 -5.39 -3.87 -19.11
CA VAL A 261 -4.13 -3.69 -18.41
C VAL A 261 -3.38 -2.51 -19.03
N ARG A 262 -2.65 -1.77 -18.19
CA ARG A 262 -1.72 -0.72 -18.61
C ARG A 262 -0.36 -1.05 -18.05
N GLN A 263 0.66 -0.87 -18.86
CA GLN A 263 2.06 -1.06 -18.49
C GLN A 263 2.77 0.29 -18.57
N VAL A 264 3.52 0.61 -17.54
CA VAL A 264 4.18 1.90 -17.36
C VAL A 264 5.59 1.65 -16.84
N GLY A 265 6.57 2.11 -17.57
CA GLY A 265 7.95 1.97 -17.15
C GLY A 265 8.88 2.91 -17.92
N ALA A 266 10.06 3.08 -17.35
CA ALA A 266 11.20 3.75 -17.96
C ALA A 266 12.12 2.70 -18.63
N ALA A 267 13.36 3.09 -18.96
CA ALA A 267 14.34 2.16 -19.54
C ALA A 267 15.07 1.31 -18.47
N ASP A 268 14.63 1.37 -17.23
CA ASP A 268 15.24 0.70 -16.06
C ASP A 268 14.22 -0.13 -15.27
N LEU A 269 14.35 -0.16 -13.94
CA LEU A 269 13.48 -0.90 -13.04
C LEU A 269 12.38 0.01 -12.49
N ASP A 270 11.13 -0.42 -12.63
CA ASP A 270 9.96 0.28 -12.14
C ASP A 270 9.08 -0.67 -11.34
N TYR A 271 8.66 -0.25 -10.14
CA TYR A 271 7.92 -1.09 -9.21
C TYR A 271 6.63 -0.39 -8.76
N GLY A 272 5.49 -1.03 -9.02
CA GLY A 272 4.19 -0.63 -8.46
C GLY A 272 4.00 -1.25 -7.07
N THR A 273 3.71 -0.43 -6.07
CA THR A 273 3.65 -0.87 -4.66
C THR A 273 2.28 -0.70 -4.03
N GLY A 274 1.45 0.22 -4.54
CA GLY A 274 0.15 0.49 -3.96
C GLY A 274 -0.87 0.98 -4.98
N VAL A 275 -2.12 0.61 -4.79
CA VAL A 275 -3.26 1.14 -5.56
C VAL A 275 -4.38 1.53 -4.60
N ALA A 276 -5.03 2.67 -4.84
CA ALA A 276 -6.21 3.11 -4.12
C ALA A 276 -7.23 3.71 -5.09
N VAL A 277 -8.52 3.65 -4.73
CA VAL A 277 -9.60 4.21 -5.52
C VAL A 277 -10.31 5.31 -4.74
N SER A 278 -10.63 6.40 -5.41
CA SER A 278 -11.41 7.49 -4.82
C SER A 278 -12.89 7.37 -5.13
N THR A 279 -13.71 8.08 -4.39
CA THR A 279 -15.19 8.08 -4.55
C THR A 279 -15.64 8.67 -5.88
N ASP A 280 -14.81 9.48 -6.56
CA ASP A 280 -15.06 10.02 -7.90
C ASP A 280 -14.62 9.07 -9.03
N GLY A 281 -14.16 7.86 -8.71
CA GLY A 281 -13.68 6.84 -9.65
C GLY A 281 -12.24 7.01 -10.11
N GLY A 282 -11.48 7.93 -9.51
CA GLY A 282 -10.05 8.05 -9.74
C GLY A 282 -9.27 6.86 -9.17
N VAL A 283 -8.34 6.32 -9.95
CA VAL A 283 -7.45 5.22 -9.55
C VAL A 283 -6.05 5.78 -9.35
N TYR A 284 -5.55 5.67 -8.13
CA TYR A 284 -4.22 6.16 -7.75
C TYR A 284 -3.26 5.01 -7.61
N LEU A 285 -2.16 5.09 -8.35
CA LEU A 285 -1.06 4.14 -8.37
C LEU A 285 0.16 4.77 -7.71
N THR A 286 0.78 4.10 -6.77
CA THR A 286 2.08 4.51 -6.23
C THR A 286 3.15 3.44 -6.44
N GLY A 287 4.41 3.88 -6.36
CA GLY A 287 5.57 3.03 -6.56
C GLY A 287 6.87 3.79 -6.53
N TYR A 288 7.86 3.29 -7.23
CA TYR A 288 9.13 3.97 -7.41
C TYR A 288 9.81 3.56 -8.73
N SER A 289 10.67 4.43 -9.26
CA SER A 289 11.36 4.26 -10.54
C SER A 289 12.83 4.58 -10.42
N PHE A 290 13.65 3.82 -11.14
CA PHE A 290 15.08 4.06 -11.30
C PHE A 290 15.40 4.98 -12.50
N GLY A 291 14.39 5.46 -13.20
CA GLY A 291 14.54 6.28 -14.39
C GLY A 291 13.55 7.44 -14.49
N THR A 292 13.69 8.24 -15.52
CA THR A 292 12.75 9.29 -15.89
C THR A 292 11.45 8.65 -16.39
N LEU A 293 10.34 8.92 -15.72
CA LEU A 293 9.03 8.39 -16.08
C LEU A 293 8.12 9.50 -16.57
N ASP A 294 7.48 9.30 -17.75
CA ASP A 294 6.46 10.20 -18.29
C ASP A 294 6.89 11.66 -18.45
N GLY A 295 8.17 11.90 -18.70
CA GLY A 295 8.72 13.24 -18.83
C GLY A 295 8.91 13.97 -17.48
N ASN A 296 8.61 13.32 -16.35
CA ASN A 296 9.00 13.82 -15.04
C ASN A 296 10.48 13.48 -14.81
N PRO A 297 11.33 14.49 -14.57
CA PRO A 297 12.76 14.23 -14.37
C PRO A 297 12.99 13.49 -13.05
N GLN A 298 13.90 12.56 -13.07
CA GLN A 298 14.41 11.93 -11.88
C GLN A 298 15.29 12.91 -11.10
N SER A 299 15.15 12.93 -9.77
CA SER A 299 15.91 13.81 -8.88
C SER A 299 17.15 13.17 -8.30
N GLY A 300 17.18 11.84 -8.21
CA GLY A 300 18.24 11.09 -7.55
C GLY A 300 18.49 9.71 -8.16
N LEU A 301 18.76 8.73 -7.30
CA LEU A 301 19.03 7.35 -7.70
C LEU A 301 17.74 6.58 -7.96
N VAL A 302 16.74 6.77 -7.09
CA VAL A 302 15.41 6.16 -7.15
C VAL A 302 14.42 7.19 -6.64
N ASP A 303 13.35 7.44 -7.36
CA ASP A 303 12.33 8.41 -6.97
C ASP A 303 10.97 7.71 -6.78
N ALA A 304 10.24 8.13 -5.74
CA ALA A 304 8.88 7.72 -5.50
C ALA A 304 7.94 8.25 -6.60
N LEU A 305 6.96 7.43 -6.99
CA LEU A 305 5.98 7.71 -8.04
C LEU A 305 4.57 7.78 -7.46
N LEU A 306 3.78 8.73 -7.94
CA LEU A 306 2.32 8.74 -7.83
C LEU A 306 1.70 9.07 -9.18
N ALA A 307 0.73 8.27 -9.62
CA ALA A 307 -0.01 8.51 -10.87
C ALA A 307 -1.52 8.35 -10.64
N ARG A 308 -2.33 9.11 -11.39
CA ARG A 308 -3.79 8.99 -11.40
C ARG A 308 -4.26 8.53 -12.78
N TYR A 309 -5.19 7.58 -12.76
CA TYR A 309 -5.90 7.07 -13.93
C TYR A 309 -7.40 7.25 -13.75
N ASP A 310 -8.13 7.28 -14.86
CA ASP A 310 -9.58 7.09 -14.86
C ASP A 310 -9.94 5.58 -14.86
N ASN A 311 -11.22 5.27 -14.74
CA ASN A 311 -11.69 3.89 -14.72
C ASN A 311 -11.59 3.17 -16.08
N GLN A 312 -11.27 3.89 -17.18
CA GLN A 312 -10.93 3.31 -18.49
C GLN A 312 -9.42 3.03 -18.63
N GLY A 313 -8.62 3.37 -17.62
CA GLY A 313 -7.17 3.21 -17.65
C GLY A 313 -6.45 4.29 -18.45
N ASN A 314 -7.07 5.46 -18.68
CA ASN A 314 -6.36 6.60 -19.23
C ASN A 314 -5.66 7.35 -18.12
N ARG A 315 -4.34 7.52 -18.24
CA ARG A 315 -3.56 8.29 -17.28
C ARG A 315 -3.92 9.76 -17.35
N GLN A 316 -4.28 10.34 -16.20
CA GLN A 316 -4.63 11.75 -16.07
C GLN A 316 -3.39 12.60 -15.78
N TRP A 317 -2.54 12.11 -14.91
CA TRP A 317 -1.26 12.73 -14.54
C TRP A 317 -0.34 11.73 -13.82
N SER A 318 0.96 12.07 -13.76
CA SER A 318 1.97 11.40 -12.91
C SER A 318 2.84 12.44 -12.21
N ARG A 319 3.41 12.08 -11.07
CA ARG A 319 4.33 12.89 -10.27
C ARG A 319 5.46 12.02 -9.77
N MET A 320 6.68 12.54 -9.87
CA MET A 320 7.84 11.99 -9.19
C MET A 320 8.12 12.81 -7.94
N LEU A 321 8.54 12.15 -6.88
CA LEU A 321 8.92 12.75 -5.61
C LEU A 321 10.25 12.14 -5.19
N GLY A 322 11.28 12.95 -5.12
CA GLY A 322 12.61 12.45 -4.80
C GLY A 322 13.55 13.51 -4.26
N SER A 323 14.56 13.01 -3.55
CA SER A 323 15.77 13.70 -3.15
C SER A 323 16.91 13.34 -4.11
N VAL A 324 18.18 13.64 -3.75
CA VAL A 324 19.35 13.18 -4.53
C VAL A 324 19.72 11.72 -4.24
N GLN A 325 19.01 11.07 -3.35
CA GLN A 325 19.26 9.69 -2.91
C GLN A 325 18.12 8.76 -3.33
N VAL A 326 17.86 7.73 -2.54
CA VAL A 326 16.81 6.75 -2.77
C VAL A 326 15.53 7.19 -2.04
N ASP A 327 14.45 7.28 -2.79
CA ASP A 327 13.11 7.63 -2.30
C ASP A 327 12.11 6.59 -2.84
N GLN A 328 11.45 5.86 -1.96
CA GLN A 328 10.49 4.83 -2.36
C GLN A 328 9.14 5.08 -1.70
N ALA A 329 8.07 5.11 -2.50
CA ALA A 329 6.71 5.06 -1.98
C ALA A 329 6.26 3.61 -1.85
N HIS A 330 5.58 3.30 -0.74
CA HIS A 330 5.10 1.95 -0.45
C HIS A 330 3.57 1.89 -0.35
N GLY A 331 2.94 2.88 0.28
CA GLY A 331 1.51 2.89 0.51
C GLY A 331 0.83 4.15 0.00
N VAL A 332 -0.42 4.00 -0.43
CA VAL A 332 -1.29 5.09 -0.86
C VAL A 332 -2.69 4.92 -0.28
N ALA A 333 -3.30 6.01 0.20
CA ALA A 333 -4.68 6.05 0.64
C ALA A 333 -5.34 7.35 0.18
N VAL A 334 -6.65 7.31 -0.06
CA VAL A 334 -7.42 8.48 -0.48
C VAL A 334 -8.45 8.81 0.59
N ALA A 335 -8.41 10.03 1.09
CA ALA A 335 -9.40 10.53 2.04
C ALA A 335 -10.73 10.86 1.35
N ALA A 336 -11.80 10.96 2.14
CA ALA A 336 -13.14 11.26 1.63
C ALA A 336 -13.24 12.64 0.94
N ASP A 337 -12.36 13.59 1.27
CA ASP A 337 -12.25 14.91 0.64
C ASP A 337 -11.45 14.90 -0.68
N GLY A 338 -10.97 13.72 -1.12
CA GLY A 338 -10.13 13.54 -2.30
C GLY A 338 -8.64 13.78 -2.08
N THR A 339 -8.21 14.08 -0.84
CA THR A 339 -6.78 14.20 -0.51
C THR A 339 -6.11 12.84 -0.60
N VAL A 340 -4.99 12.75 -1.32
CA VAL A 340 -4.20 11.53 -1.50
C VAL A 340 -3.02 11.56 -0.54
N GLN A 341 -2.87 10.50 0.24
CA GLN A 341 -1.79 10.29 1.19
C GLN A 341 -0.83 9.25 0.64
N VAL A 342 0.47 9.57 0.56
CA VAL A 342 1.51 8.65 0.10
C VAL A 342 2.57 8.53 1.18
N THR A 343 2.93 7.30 1.54
CA THR A 343 3.99 7.02 2.53
C THR A 343 5.04 6.09 1.95
N GLY A 344 6.23 6.16 2.52
CA GLY A 344 7.37 5.34 2.17
C GLY A 344 8.59 5.74 2.97
N PHE A 345 9.77 5.70 2.36
CA PHE A 345 10.99 6.21 2.99
C PHE A 345 11.82 7.06 2.03
N THR A 346 12.65 7.91 2.60
CA THR A 346 13.67 8.70 1.92
C THR A 346 15.03 8.45 2.56
N ALA A 347 16.08 8.33 1.74
CA ALA A 347 17.47 8.28 2.21
C ALA A 347 18.17 9.64 2.08
N GLY A 348 17.41 10.73 1.90
CA GLY A 348 17.92 12.10 1.76
C GLY A 348 16.97 13.18 2.24
N ALA A 349 17.37 14.43 2.15
CA ALA A 349 16.52 15.58 2.48
C ALA A 349 15.42 15.73 1.42
N LEU A 350 14.19 15.38 1.77
CA LEU A 350 13.04 15.41 0.87
C LEU A 350 12.22 16.70 1.10
N ASP A 351 11.96 17.47 0.04
CA ASP A 351 11.19 18.72 0.09
C ASP A 351 11.65 19.72 1.17
N GLY A 352 12.96 19.79 1.43
CA GLY A 352 13.54 20.68 2.44
C GLY A 352 13.31 20.22 3.89
N ASN A 353 12.72 19.05 4.12
CA ASN A 353 12.66 18.47 5.45
C ASN A 353 14.04 17.95 5.87
N ALA A 354 14.34 18.07 7.17
CA ALA A 354 15.55 17.50 7.73
C ALA A 354 15.53 15.99 7.61
N TYR A 355 16.68 15.42 7.36
CA TYR A 355 16.94 13.99 7.28
C TYR A 355 17.81 13.58 8.49
N ALA A 356 17.44 12.50 9.15
CA ALA A 356 18.00 12.19 10.46
C ALA A 356 18.84 10.91 10.52
N GLY A 357 18.73 9.99 9.56
CA GLY A 357 19.37 8.69 9.68
C GLY A 357 19.83 8.03 8.38
N LEU A 358 19.56 6.74 8.25
CA LEU A 358 19.82 5.96 7.04
C LEU A 358 18.64 6.03 6.06
N ASN A 359 17.44 5.78 6.58
CA ASN A 359 16.18 5.97 5.90
C ASN A 359 15.22 6.62 6.88
N ASP A 360 14.50 7.64 6.46
CA ASP A 360 13.45 8.26 7.25
C ASP A 360 12.10 8.06 6.56
N LEU A 361 11.05 7.73 7.31
CA LEU A 361 9.72 7.65 6.74
C LEU A 361 9.23 9.02 6.31
N PHE A 362 8.43 9.05 5.23
CA PHE A 362 7.73 10.27 4.83
C PHE A 362 6.22 10.04 4.71
N LEU A 363 5.46 11.12 4.88
CA LEU A 363 4.07 11.24 4.48
C LEU A 363 3.94 12.49 3.60
N THR A 364 3.47 12.29 2.36
CA THR A 364 3.20 13.37 1.41
C THR A 364 1.73 13.42 1.08
N ARG A 365 1.16 14.63 1.01
CA ARG A 365 -0.22 14.88 0.62
C ARG A 365 -0.30 15.52 -0.76
N TYR A 366 -1.26 15.05 -1.57
CA TYR A 366 -1.62 15.64 -2.86
C TYR A 366 -3.12 15.90 -2.92
N ASP A 367 -3.53 16.90 -3.69
CA ASP A 367 -4.93 17.05 -4.10
C ASP A 367 -5.27 16.10 -5.28
N ALA A 368 -6.55 16.04 -5.65
CA ALA A 368 -7.00 15.20 -6.76
C ALA A 368 -6.42 15.62 -8.13
N LEU A 369 -5.90 16.83 -8.28
CA LEU A 369 -5.25 17.32 -9.48
C LEU A 369 -3.74 17.00 -9.52
N GLY A 370 -3.22 16.35 -8.47
CA GLY A 370 -1.81 16.02 -8.33
C GLY A 370 -0.94 17.20 -7.90
N ASN A 371 -1.52 18.28 -7.35
CA ASN A 371 -0.74 19.31 -6.71
C ASN A 371 -0.30 18.83 -5.33
N LYS A 372 1.00 18.91 -5.07
CA LYS A 372 1.57 18.54 -3.78
C LYS A 372 1.17 19.60 -2.73
N LEU A 373 0.52 19.16 -1.65
CA LEU A 373 0.08 20.01 -0.55
C LEU A 373 1.15 20.14 0.52
N GLY A 374 2.00 19.11 0.69
CA GLY A 374 3.12 19.14 1.62
C GLY A 374 3.71 17.76 1.86
N THR A 375 4.91 17.74 2.43
CA THR A 375 5.64 16.54 2.85
C THR A 375 6.07 16.70 4.30
N ARG A 376 5.96 15.61 5.06
CA ARG A 376 6.51 15.48 6.40
C ARG A 376 7.46 14.28 6.41
N VAL A 377 8.69 14.50 6.87
CA VAL A 377 9.67 13.45 7.13
C VAL A 377 9.76 13.25 8.64
N VAL A 378 9.77 12.00 9.08
CA VAL A 378 9.91 11.62 10.48
C VAL A 378 10.92 10.47 10.55
N GLY A 379 11.92 10.61 11.39
CA GLY A 379 12.97 9.60 11.52
C GLY A 379 13.71 9.68 12.83
N SER A 380 14.52 8.66 13.05
CA SER A 380 15.51 8.54 14.11
C SER A 380 16.93 8.64 13.53
N GLY A 381 17.96 8.37 14.34
CA GLY A 381 19.35 8.25 13.83
C GLY A 381 19.63 6.95 13.07
N PHE A 382 18.61 6.14 12.81
CA PHE A 382 18.71 4.81 12.19
C PHE A 382 17.77 4.70 10.98
N SER A 383 17.36 3.47 10.65
CA SER A 383 16.43 3.22 9.53
C SER A 383 14.99 3.19 10.01
N ASP A 384 14.16 4.05 9.41
CA ASP A 384 12.74 4.21 9.66
C ASP A 384 11.98 4.10 8.33
N VAL A 385 11.21 3.04 8.15
CA VAL A 385 10.56 2.73 6.88
C VAL A 385 9.05 2.75 7.03
N GLY A 386 8.36 3.69 6.37
CA GLY A 386 6.90 3.69 6.21
C GLY A 386 6.48 2.63 5.19
N ARG A 387 5.48 1.80 5.54
CA ARG A 387 4.97 0.74 4.67
C ARG A 387 3.51 0.93 4.32
N GLY A 388 2.64 1.02 5.31
CA GLY A 388 1.21 1.17 5.13
C GLY A 388 0.69 2.53 5.56
N VAL A 389 -0.34 3.02 4.88
CA VAL A 389 -1.10 4.22 5.25
C VAL A 389 -2.59 3.95 5.14
N ALA A 390 -3.34 4.39 6.14
CA ALA A 390 -4.82 4.40 6.14
C ALA A 390 -5.32 5.76 6.59
N VAL A 391 -6.56 6.10 6.19
CA VAL A 391 -7.17 7.39 6.52
C VAL A 391 -8.53 7.14 7.17
N ASP A 392 -8.80 7.81 8.30
CA ASP A 392 -10.12 7.76 8.93
C ASP A 392 -11.12 8.72 8.27
N ALA A 393 -12.39 8.63 8.68
CA ALA A 393 -13.47 9.46 8.15
C ALA A 393 -13.28 10.97 8.41
N SER A 394 -12.40 11.35 9.33
CA SER A 394 -12.03 12.74 9.66
C SER A 394 -10.83 13.24 8.86
N GLY A 395 -10.22 12.41 8.02
CA GLY A 395 -9.04 12.73 7.21
C GLY A 395 -7.71 12.59 7.95
N ASN A 396 -7.69 12.03 9.18
CA ASN A 396 -6.44 11.74 9.86
C ASN A 396 -5.73 10.57 9.18
N ALA A 397 -4.43 10.68 8.95
CA ALA A 397 -3.63 9.61 8.38
C ALA A 397 -2.95 8.80 9.48
N TYR A 398 -2.97 7.48 9.32
CA TYR A 398 -2.27 6.52 10.17
C TYR A 398 -1.22 5.83 9.31
N VAL A 399 0.04 5.96 9.71
CA VAL A 399 1.20 5.37 9.02
C VAL A 399 1.83 4.32 9.89
N THR A 400 2.11 3.16 9.31
CA THR A 400 2.80 2.06 9.99
C THR A 400 4.04 1.61 9.23
N GLY A 401 4.94 0.95 9.93
CA GLY A 401 6.17 0.41 9.37
C GLY A 401 7.12 -0.09 10.44
N SER A 402 8.41 0.00 10.20
CA SER A 402 9.45 -0.46 11.12
C SER A 402 10.53 0.59 11.36
N THR A 403 11.03 0.64 12.58
CA THR A 403 12.15 1.51 13.01
C THR A 403 13.20 0.68 13.71
N TYR A 404 14.49 0.97 13.46
CA TYR A 404 15.61 0.37 14.20
C TYR A 404 16.01 1.21 15.43
N GLY A 405 15.37 2.37 15.60
CA GLY A 405 15.68 3.32 16.68
C GLY A 405 14.47 3.69 17.51
N GLY A 406 14.68 4.60 18.45
CA GLY A 406 13.57 5.24 19.18
C GLY A 406 12.94 6.31 18.33
N LEU A 407 11.69 6.12 17.91
CA LEU A 407 10.95 7.05 17.06
C LEU A 407 9.99 7.89 17.90
N GLY A 408 9.95 9.20 17.66
CA GLY A 408 9.01 10.11 18.33
C GLY A 408 9.18 10.20 19.87
N GLY A 409 10.39 9.95 20.38
CA GLY A 409 10.68 9.96 21.83
C GLY A 409 10.48 8.60 22.51
N ASN A 410 10.05 7.58 21.79
CA ASN A 410 10.02 6.21 22.30
C ASN A 410 11.44 5.63 22.38
N THR A 411 11.61 4.60 23.21
CA THR A 411 12.87 3.82 23.32
C THR A 411 12.71 2.55 22.50
N SER A 412 13.70 2.22 21.67
CA SER A 412 13.75 0.92 20.99
C SER A 412 13.79 -0.21 22.01
N ALA A 413 12.99 -1.25 21.77
CA ALA A 413 12.92 -2.42 22.61
C ALA A 413 13.95 -3.49 22.26
N GLY A 414 14.50 -3.44 21.04
CA GLY A 414 15.47 -4.44 20.56
C GLY A 414 15.98 -4.18 19.16
N GLY A 415 15.75 -5.09 18.22
CA GLY A 415 16.08 -4.96 16.81
C GLY A 415 15.20 -3.92 16.09
N TYR A 416 14.49 -4.33 15.07
CA TYR A 416 13.43 -3.50 14.49
C TYR A 416 12.19 -3.56 15.37
N ASP A 417 11.59 -2.40 15.65
CA ASP A 417 10.27 -2.29 16.29
C ASP A 417 9.23 -1.85 15.26
N ALA A 418 8.03 -2.39 15.35
CA ALA A 418 6.88 -1.90 14.61
C ALA A 418 6.44 -0.54 15.16
N PHE A 419 6.04 0.39 14.30
CA PHE A 419 5.49 1.67 14.72
C PHE A 419 4.10 1.93 14.15
N LEU A 420 3.35 2.79 14.82
CA LEU A 420 2.12 3.40 14.35
C LEU A 420 2.14 4.90 14.67
N ILE A 421 1.90 5.73 13.65
CA ILE A 421 1.91 7.19 13.77
C ILE A 421 0.57 7.73 13.27
N ARG A 422 -0.01 8.68 14.00
CA ARG A 422 -1.16 9.47 13.54
C ARG A 422 -0.71 10.89 13.19
N PHE A 423 -1.13 11.35 12.02
CA PHE A 423 -0.99 12.72 11.53
C PHE A 423 -2.31 13.44 11.46
#